data_f0eb83e1a829173f1573fdff95dea4fc
#
_entry.id   f0eb83e1a829173f1573fdff95dea4fc
#
_cell.length_a   1.000
_cell.length_b   1.000
_cell.length_c   1.000
_cell.angle_alpha   90.00
_cell.angle_beta   90.00
_cell.angle_gamma   90.00
#
_symmetry.space_group_name_H-M   'P 1'
#
loop_
_entity.id
_entity.type
_entity.pdbx_description
1 polymer ?
#
loop_
_entity_poly.entity_id
_entity_poly.type
_entity_poly.pdbx_seq_one_letter_code
_entity_poly.pdbx_strand_id
1 'polypeptide(L)'
;MFVLVTGASGQLGKSLNRFVENNILNHQFVFATREQLDLSNFKNVRRFIEKNQFNIIINCAAYTSVDNAETEKEQANLVNHLSVKNIAEVARDNYIKLIHISTDYVFDGSKLASYDETDNTSPLNVYGKT
;
A
#
# COMPACT_ATOMS: atom_id res chain seq x y z
N MET A 1 0.94 5.58 19.57
CA MET A 1 1.64 4.86 18.47
C MET A 1 2.03 5.88 17.40
N PHE A 2 3.13 5.64 16.70
CA PHE A 2 3.58 6.47 15.59
C PHE A 2 3.30 5.72 14.27
N VAL A 3 2.52 6.32 13.38
CA VAL A 3 1.94 5.66 12.20
C VAL A 3 2.41 6.36 10.93
N LEU A 4 2.96 5.60 9.98
CA LEU A 4 3.24 6.07 8.63
C LEU A 4 2.07 5.67 7.72
N VAL A 5 1.55 6.63 6.96
CA VAL A 5 0.58 6.41 5.88
C VAL A 5 1.25 6.78 4.56
N THR A 6 1.49 5.81 3.69
CA THR A 6 2.01 6.06 2.35
C THR A 6 0.88 6.32 1.35
N GLY A 7 1.17 6.92 0.21
CA GLY A 7 0.13 7.24 -0.77
C GLY A 7 -0.86 8.31 -0.30
N ALA A 8 -0.39 9.27 0.50
CA ALA A 8 -1.20 10.32 1.11
C ALA A 8 -1.98 11.19 0.11
N SER A 9 -1.50 11.34 -1.11
CA SER A 9 -2.17 12.08 -2.19
C SER A 9 -3.30 11.30 -2.89
N GLY A 10 -3.37 9.98 -2.67
CA GLY A 10 -4.43 9.12 -3.21
C GLY A 10 -5.77 9.27 -2.48
N GLN A 11 -6.82 8.64 -3.01
CA GLN A 11 -8.17 8.73 -2.46
C GLN A 11 -8.24 8.25 -1.00
N LEU A 12 -7.74 7.06 -0.71
CA LEU A 12 -7.75 6.50 0.64
C LEU A 12 -6.86 7.30 1.59
N GLY A 13 -5.64 7.67 1.15
CA GLY A 13 -4.72 8.46 1.97
C GLY A 13 -5.34 9.80 2.38
N LYS A 14 -5.99 10.52 1.45
CA LYS A 14 -6.73 11.76 1.75
C LYS A 14 -7.89 11.54 2.71
N SER A 15 -8.63 10.44 2.55
CA SER A 15 -9.76 10.12 3.44
C SER A 15 -9.29 9.82 4.87
N LEU A 16 -8.20 9.08 5.01
CA LEU A 16 -7.57 8.82 6.31
C LEU A 16 -7.04 10.11 6.94
N ASN A 17 -6.39 10.97 6.16
CA ASN A 17 -5.89 12.25 6.68
C ASN A 17 -7.03 13.11 7.24
N ARG A 18 -8.13 13.27 6.48
CA ARG A 18 -9.32 13.99 6.95
C ARG A 18 -9.93 13.36 8.21
N PHE A 19 -9.95 12.03 8.29
CA PHE A 19 -10.44 11.33 9.47
C PHE A 19 -9.58 11.66 10.70
N VAL A 20 -8.26 11.63 10.55
CA VAL A 20 -7.31 11.96 11.64
C VAL A 20 -7.43 13.42 12.06
N GLU A 21 -7.57 14.35 11.11
CA GLU A 21 -7.73 15.78 11.38
C GLU A 21 -9.03 16.11 12.16
N ASN A 22 -10.10 15.36 11.89
CA ASN A 22 -11.42 15.59 12.50
C ASN A 22 -11.68 14.81 13.79
N ASN A 23 -10.72 13.98 14.23
CA ASN A 23 -10.89 13.16 15.43
C ASN A 23 -9.70 13.32 16.38
N ILE A 24 -9.99 13.35 17.68
CA ILE A 24 -8.97 13.38 18.73
C ILE A 24 -8.42 11.95 18.87
N LEU A 25 -7.24 11.71 18.31
CA LEU A 25 -6.57 10.42 18.37
C LEU A 25 -5.29 10.54 19.21
N ASN A 26 -5.09 9.58 20.11
CA ASN A 26 -3.86 9.49 20.93
C ASN A 26 -2.69 8.86 20.14
N HIS A 27 -2.60 9.15 18.85
CA HIS A 27 -1.60 8.61 17.94
C HIS A 27 -1.01 9.72 17.07
N GLN A 28 0.24 9.59 16.70
CA GLN A 28 0.91 10.50 15.77
C GLN A 28 0.91 9.88 14.38
N PHE A 29 0.63 10.68 13.37
CA PHE A 29 0.58 10.23 11.98
C PHE A 29 1.53 11.03 11.11
N VAL A 30 2.21 10.34 10.19
CA VAL A 30 2.96 10.92 9.08
C VAL A 30 2.30 10.47 7.79
N PHE A 31 1.76 11.42 7.05
CA PHE A 31 1.16 11.20 5.72
C PHE A 31 2.20 11.52 4.66
N ALA A 32 2.76 10.49 4.03
CA ALA A 32 3.81 10.65 3.02
C ALA A 32 3.23 10.58 1.60
N THR A 33 3.41 11.64 0.83
CA THR A 33 3.13 11.66 -0.61
C THR A 33 4.27 10.99 -1.38
N ARG A 34 4.06 10.71 -2.68
CA ARG A 34 5.12 10.16 -3.54
C ARG A 34 6.35 11.06 -3.62
N GLU A 35 6.16 12.38 -3.61
CA GLU A 35 7.26 13.35 -3.65
C GLU A 35 8.12 13.30 -2.39
N GLN A 36 7.50 13.03 -1.22
CA GLN A 36 8.18 12.92 0.07
C GLN A 36 8.81 11.55 0.28
N LEU A 37 8.16 10.49 -0.21
CA LEU A 37 8.61 9.11 -0.07
C LEU A 37 8.23 8.30 -1.32
N ASP A 38 9.09 8.33 -2.33
CA ASP A 38 8.94 7.48 -3.51
C ASP A 38 9.25 6.02 -3.15
N LEU A 39 8.23 5.18 -3.17
CA LEU A 39 8.34 3.77 -2.80
C LEU A 39 9.19 2.94 -3.76
N SER A 40 9.44 3.43 -4.98
CA SER A 40 10.37 2.82 -5.93
C SER A 40 11.84 3.01 -5.56
N ASN A 41 12.14 3.98 -4.70
CA ASN A 41 13.48 4.18 -4.16
C ASN A 41 13.68 3.38 -2.85
N PHE A 42 13.93 2.09 -2.99
CA PHE A 42 14.01 1.13 -1.88
C PHE A 42 14.99 1.53 -0.77
N LYS A 43 16.15 2.10 -1.14
CA LYS A 43 17.16 2.56 -0.15
C LYS A 43 16.65 3.73 0.67
N ASN A 44 15.95 4.68 0.01
CA ASN A 44 15.37 5.83 0.70
C ASN A 44 14.21 5.41 1.61
N VAL A 45 13.36 4.49 1.15
CA VAL A 45 12.26 3.93 1.94
C VAL A 45 12.79 3.28 3.22
N ARG A 46 13.80 2.41 3.11
CA ARG A 46 14.43 1.77 4.28
C ARG A 46 14.96 2.80 5.24
N ARG A 47 15.79 3.73 4.78
CA ARG A 47 16.37 4.79 5.62
C ARG A 47 15.29 5.63 6.31
N PHE A 48 14.24 6.00 5.60
CA PHE A 48 13.15 6.81 6.12
C PHE A 48 12.41 6.08 7.26
N ILE A 49 12.09 4.80 7.07
CA ILE A 49 11.39 3.99 8.06
C ILE A 49 12.27 3.77 9.30
N GLU A 50 13.52 3.37 9.12
CA GLU A 50 14.48 3.11 10.21
C GLU A 50 14.76 4.37 11.05
N LYS A 51 14.90 5.52 10.39
CA LYS A 51 15.17 6.80 11.08
C LYS A 51 14.00 7.23 11.98
N ASN A 52 12.76 6.98 11.58
CA ASN A 52 11.58 7.52 12.28
C ASN A 52 10.98 6.55 13.30
N GLN A 53 11.35 5.27 13.29
CA GLN A 53 10.91 4.26 14.27
C GLN A 53 9.38 4.15 14.39
N PHE A 54 8.68 3.99 13.27
CA PHE A 54 7.24 3.81 13.25
C PHE A 54 6.81 2.52 13.97
N ASN A 55 5.61 2.52 14.54
CA ASN A 55 4.98 1.33 15.10
C ASN A 55 4.09 0.60 14.07
N ILE A 56 3.48 1.38 13.16
CA ILE A 56 2.56 0.87 12.13
C ILE A 56 2.86 1.59 10.81
N ILE A 57 2.79 0.85 9.72
CA ILE A 57 2.75 1.37 8.35
C ILE A 57 1.41 1.00 7.73
N ILE A 58 0.68 1.98 7.20
CA ILE A 58 -0.52 1.80 6.39
C ILE A 58 -0.15 2.15 4.96
N ASN A 59 -0.02 1.13 4.11
CA ASN A 59 0.30 1.35 2.70
C ASN A 59 -0.97 1.54 1.87
N CYS A 60 -1.24 2.82 1.52
CA CYS A 60 -2.32 3.22 0.62
C CYS A 60 -1.81 3.55 -0.79
N ALA A 61 -0.49 3.43 -1.02
CA ALA A 61 0.08 3.67 -2.34
C ALA A 61 -0.13 2.44 -3.23
N ALA A 62 -0.64 2.69 -4.43
CA ALA A 62 -0.81 1.68 -5.46
C ALA A 62 -0.79 2.33 -6.86
N TYR A 63 -0.42 1.56 -7.86
CA TYR A 63 -0.71 1.83 -9.26
C TYR A 63 -2.11 1.26 -9.57
N THR A 64 -3.10 2.12 -9.79
CA THR A 64 -4.51 1.71 -9.87
C THR A 64 -5.13 1.85 -11.26
N SER A 65 -4.34 2.21 -12.28
CA SER A 65 -4.82 2.32 -13.64
C SER A 65 -4.86 0.93 -14.29
N VAL A 66 -5.98 0.24 -14.15
CA VAL A 66 -6.16 -1.17 -14.56
C VAL A 66 -5.83 -1.36 -16.05
N ASP A 67 -6.42 -0.52 -16.92
CA ASP A 67 -6.22 -0.62 -18.38
C ASP A 67 -4.78 -0.31 -18.78
N ASN A 68 -4.18 0.73 -18.20
CA ASN A 68 -2.78 1.07 -18.50
C ASN A 68 -1.80 0.02 -17.97
N ALA A 69 -2.15 -0.73 -16.93
CA ALA A 69 -1.29 -1.81 -16.43
C ALA A 69 -1.00 -2.88 -17.49
N GLU A 70 -1.89 -3.08 -18.47
CA GLU A 70 -1.66 -4.01 -19.58
C GLU A 70 -0.48 -3.60 -20.47
N THR A 71 -0.21 -2.31 -20.59
CA THR A 71 0.92 -1.74 -21.36
C THR A 71 2.09 -1.32 -20.47
N GLU A 72 1.82 -0.89 -19.23
CA GLU A 72 2.80 -0.40 -18.26
C GLU A 72 3.12 -1.46 -17.18
N LYS A 73 3.28 -2.73 -17.60
CA LYS A 73 3.45 -3.89 -16.70
C LYS A 73 4.59 -3.72 -15.71
N GLU A 74 5.72 -3.19 -16.15
CA GLU A 74 6.90 -2.98 -15.30
C GLU A 74 6.61 -1.95 -14.20
N GLN A 75 5.90 -0.87 -14.54
CA GLN A 75 5.53 0.16 -13.59
C GLN A 75 4.50 -0.36 -12.57
N ALA A 76 3.50 -1.11 -13.01
CA ALA A 76 2.53 -1.75 -12.13
C ALA A 76 3.22 -2.73 -11.17
N ASN A 77 4.08 -3.61 -11.69
CA ASN A 77 4.87 -4.54 -10.87
C ASN A 77 5.82 -3.83 -9.91
N LEU A 78 6.46 -2.74 -10.34
CA LEU A 78 7.35 -1.97 -9.46
C LEU A 78 6.61 -1.40 -8.26
N VAL A 79 5.43 -0.81 -8.48
CA VAL A 79 4.66 -0.13 -7.42
C VAL A 79 3.89 -1.12 -6.56
N ASN A 80 3.14 -2.06 -7.18
CA ASN A 80 2.22 -2.93 -6.45
C ASN A 80 2.88 -4.17 -5.86
N HIS A 81 4.00 -4.62 -6.42
CA HIS A 81 4.69 -5.82 -5.94
C HIS A 81 6.04 -5.48 -5.30
N LEU A 82 7.02 -4.99 -6.07
CA LEU A 82 8.40 -4.84 -5.58
C LEU A 82 8.52 -3.80 -4.46
N SER A 83 7.79 -2.69 -4.56
CA SER A 83 7.76 -1.67 -3.49
C SER A 83 7.07 -2.19 -2.23
N VAL A 84 5.98 -2.93 -2.39
CA VAL A 84 5.27 -3.56 -1.26
C VAL A 84 6.15 -4.61 -0.58
N LYS A 85 6.82 -5.46 -1.36
CA LYS A 85 7.81 -6.42 -0.85
C LYS A 85 8.90 -5.71 -0.03
N ASN A 86 9.49 -4.64 -0.56
CA ASN A 86 10.51 -3.87 0.15
C ASN A 86 9.98 -3.29 1.48
N ILE A 87 8.77 -2.71 1.48
CA ILE A 87 8.15 -2.20 2.72
C ILE A 87 7.92 -3.34 3.73
N ALA A 88 7.44 -4.48 3.27
CA ALA A 88 7.18 -5.64 4.12
C ALA A 88 8.47 -6.19 4.75
N GLU A 89 9.56 -6.28 3.98
CA GLU A 89 10.88 -6.67 4.49
C GLU A 89 11.39 -5.69 5.54
N VAL A 90 11.32 -4.37 5.28
CA VAL A 90 11.73 -3.34 6.23
C VAL A 90 10.86 -3.36 7.49
N ALA A 91 9.55 -3.54 7.34
CA ALA A 91 8.63 -3.62 8.47
C ALA A 91 8.92 -4.85 9.36
N ARG A 92 9.15 -6.02 8.75
CA ARG A 92 9.57 -7.24 9.46
C ARG A 92 10.88 -7.02 10.22
N ASP A 93 11.90 -6.49 9.55
CA ASP A 93 13.24 -6.30 10.11
C ASP A 93 13.25 -5.33 11.31
N ASN A 94 12.27 -4.42 11.37
CA ASN A 94 12.11 -3.40 12.41
C ASN A 94 10.93 -3.67 13.36
N TYR A 95 10.28 -4.84 13.30
CA TYR A 95 9.12 -5.22 14.13
C TYR A 95 7.95 -4.24 14.01
N ILE A 96 7.74 -3.65 12.83
CA ILE A 96 6.66 -2.70 12.53
C ILE A 96 5.46 -3.48 11.98
N LYS A 97 4.24 -3.17 12.43
CA LYS A 97 3.02 -3.72 11.84
C LYS A 97 2.77 -3.09 10.47
N LEU A 98 2.55 -3.92 9.45
CA LEU A 98 2.18 -3.47 8.11
C LEU A 98 0.70 -3.78 7.86
N ILE A 99 -0.05 -2.75 7.44
CA ILE A 99 -1.39 -2.86 6.86
C ILE A 99 -1.26 -2.50 5.40
N HIS A 100 -1.57 -3.44 4.51
CA HIS A 100 -1.55 -3.22 3.07
C HIS A 100 -2.94 -3.41 2.49
N ILE A 101 -3.32 -2.51 1.58
CA ILE A 101 -4.64 -2.54 0.93
C ILE A 101 -4.50 -3.32 -0.36
N SER A 102 -5.25 -4.40 -0.47
CA SER A 102 -5.34 -5.24 -1.66
C SER A 102 -6.54 -4.82 -2.54
N THR A 103 -6.87 -5.61 -3.54
CA THR A 103 -7.93 -5.35 -4.51
C THR A 103 -8.77 -6.61 -4.75
N ASP A 104 -10.05 -6.42 -5.09
CA ASP A 104 -10.96 -7.46 -5.56
C ASP A 104 -10.57 -8.03 -6.94
N TYR A 105 -9.75 -7.33 -7.72
CA TYR A 105 -9.20 -7.81 -8.99
C TYR A 105 -8.28 -9.03 -8.85
N VAL A 106 -7.98 -9.47 -7.63
CA VAL A 106 -7.30 -10.75 -7.37
C VAL A 106 -8.20 -11.95 -7.71
N PHE A 107 -9.51 -11.74 -7.82
CA PHE A 107 -10.49 -12.77 -8.19
C PHE A 107 -10.92 -12.64 -9.66
N ASP A 108 -11.43 -13.73 -10.23
CA ASP A 108 -11.89 -13.79 -11.62
C ASP A 108 -13.34 -13.36 -11.84
N GLY A 109 -14.09 -13.12 -10.77
CA GLY A 109 -15.51 -12.74 -10.82
C GLY A 109 -16.47 -13.90 -11.18
N SER A 110 -16.02 -15.15 -11.21
CA SER A 110 -16.83 -16.30 -11.58
C SER A 110 -17.78 -16.79 -10.49
N LYS A 111 -17.51 -16.44 -9.22
CA LYS A 111 -18.33 -16.83 -8.06
C LYS A 111 -19.64 -16.03 -8.02
N LEU A 112 -20.78 -16.71 -7.94
CA LEU A 112 -22.12 -16.07 -7.84
C LEU A 112 -22.43 -15.51 -6.44
N ALA A 113 -21.69 -15.95 -5.41
CA ALA A 113 -21.77 -15.45 -4.03
C ALA A 113 -20.62 -14.47 -3.75
N SER A 114 -20.61 -13.83 -2.57
CA SER A 114 -19.49 -13.02 -2.12
C SER A 114 -18.21 -13.84 -2.00
N TYR A 115 -17.08 -13.23 -2.34
CA TYR A 115 -15.75 -13.78 -2.05
C TYR A 115 -15.39 -13.57 -0.57
N ASP A 116 -14.58 -14.46 -0.05
CA ASP A 116 -14.01 -14.39 1.29
C ASP A 116 -12.50 -14.70 1.28
N GLU A 117 -11.85 -14.62 2.45
CA GLU A 117 -10.41 -14.75 2.60
C GLU A 117 -9.87 -16.16 2.29
N THR A 118 -10.75 -17.15 2.19
CA THR A 118 -10.39 -18.55 1.90
C THR A 118 -10.51 -18.89 0.42
N ASP A 119 -11.13 -18.01 -0.38
CA ASP A 119 -11.29 -18.23 -1.81
C ASP A 119 -9.95 -18.14 -2.54
N ASN A 120 -9.76 -19.01 -3.52
CA ASN A 120 -8.56 -18.99 -4.35
C ASN A 120 -8.53 -17.74 -5.24
N THR A 121 -7.40 -17.08 -5.29
CA THR A 121 -7.18 -15.98 -6.22
C THR A 121 -6.97 -16.48 -7.65
N SER A 122 -7.54 -15.78 -8.64
CA SER A 122 -7.44 -16.12 -10.07
C SER A 122 -7.49 -14.84 -10.93
N PRO A 123 -6.51 -13.93 -10.78
CA PRO A 123 -6.54 -12.61 -11.43
C PRO A 123 -6.48 -12.74 -12.95
N LEU A 124 -7.38 -12.03 -13.67
CA LEU A 124 -7.50 -12.07 -15.11
C LEU A 124 -6.58 -11.08 -15.84
N ASN A 125 -6.23 -9.96 -15.19
CA ASN A 125 -5.46 -8.86 -15.76
C ASN A 125 -4.11 -8.63 -15.04
N VAL A 126 -3.26 -7.79 -15.63
CA VAL A 126 -1.95 -7.45 -15.07
C VAL A 126 -2.07 -6.78 -13.71
N TYR A 127 -3.02 -5.85 -13.54
CA TYR A 127 -3.24 -5.15 -12.28
C TYR A 127 -3.51 -6.13 -11.13
N GLY A 128 -4.44 -7.06 -11.31
CA GLY A 128 -4.76 -8.06 -10.29
C GLY A 128 -3.62 -9.06 -10.01
N LYS A 129 -2.68 -9.23 -10.95
CA LYS A 129 -1.49 -10.09 -10.80
C LYS A 129 -0.33 -9.43 -10.07
N THR A 130 -0.34 -8.10 -9.96
CA THR A 130 0.72 -7.30 -9.32
C THR A 130 0.35 -6.87 -7.93
#